data_89e7153035414d081465ea7e62656e41
#
_entry.id   89e7153035414d081465ea7e62656e41
#
_cell.length_a   1.000
_cell.length_b   1.000
_cell.length_c   1.000
_cell.angle_alpha   90.00
_cell.angle_beta   90.00
_cell.angle_gamma   90.00
#
_symmetry.space_group_name_H-M   'P 1'
#
loop_
_entity.id
_entity.type
_entity.pdbx_description
1 polymer ?
#
loop_
_entity_poly.entity_id
_entity_poly.type
_entity_poly.pdbx_seq_one_letter_code
_entity_poly.pdbx_strand_id
1 'polypeptide(L)'
;MILILGGTTEGRIAVRTLEEAGKPFYYSTKGDEQEVTMHHGIRLQGAMDELDLERCCREYNIQLLVDAAHPFAIQLHQTVEKVAHTLDLYVIRFERIYPPRDEEHITWCDDFEDAIRQIRKEDIFTLLALTGVQSIAKLKPLWQESTCCYFRILNRESSRRLAKREGFPEKNLYYYHADEDERILLQKLRPEAILIKESGLSGGFNEKVKAALAEGIRIFAIRCPDTPGSFIPIDGEHGLRRMVENILPDFYPLRSGLSTGTCAAAAAVAATWDLFNLERRPRPAVFPVLLPNGETIYVPVEKQKSWPNAGFLNGNWMADAEASVIKDAGDDPDITNGMEIRANVAVSFRMDDPEPEDTPVDDYTIIVSGGEGVGIVTMPGLGLEVGGPAINNTPRKMIEDNVKLFLKHLRVPKQPNPFVVTISVPGGEEIARRTFNP
;
A
#
# COMPACT_ATOMS: atom_id res chain seq x y z
N MET A 1 -5.42 -1.86 25.54
CA MET A 1 -4.89 -3.10 24.93
C MET A 1 -5.21 -3.11 23.44
N ILE A 2 -4.37 -3.75 22.61
CA ILE A 2 -4.56 -3.89 21.16
C ILE A 2 -4.86 -5.35 20.83
N LEU A 3 -5.81 -5.61 19.93
CA LEU A 3 -6.10 -6.94 19.39
C LEU A 3 -5.81 -6.95 17.89
N ILE A 4 -4.88 -7.79 17.46
CA ILE A 4 -4.60 -8.06 16.04
C ILE A 4 -5.43 -9.27 15.61
N LEU A 5 -6.18 -9.13 14.52
CA LEU A 5 -6.86 -10.22 13.81
C LEU A 5 -6.00 -10.61 12.60
N GLY A 6 -5.33 -11.76 12.67
CA GLY A 6 -4.24 -12.09 11.78
C GLY A 6 -4.44 -13.39 10.99
N GLY A 7 -3.34 -14.14 10.81
CA GLY A 7 -3.30 -15.35 10.00
C GLY A 7 -2.69 -15.14 8.60
N THR A 8 -2.08 -13.98 8.36
CA THR A 8 -1.49 -13.55 7.08
C THR A 8 -0.04 -13.07 7.27
N THR A 9 0.61 -12.68 6.19
CA THR A 9 1.92 -12.02 6.23
C THR A 9 1.81 -10.67 6.93
N GLU A 10 0.76 -9.91 6.64
CA GLU A 10 0.44 -8.61 7.26
C GLU A 10 0.26 -8.76 8.78
N GLY A 11 -0.40 -9.83 9.23
CA GLY A 11 -0.52 -10.16 10.65
C GLY A 11 0.82 -10.40 11.33
N ARG A 12 1.79 -11.05 10.67
CA ARG A 12 3.16 -11.21 11.21
C ARG A 12 3.91 -9.88 11.29
N ILE A 13 3.76 -9.02 10.28
CA ILE A 13 4.34 -7.67 10.30
C ILE A 13 3.74 -6.88 11.47
N ALA A 14 2.42 -6.90 11.63
CA ALA A 14 1.74 -6.21 12.73
C ALA A 14 2.21 -6.69 14.11
N VAL A 15 2.39 -8.00 14.29
CA VAL A 15 2.97 -8.55 15.54
C VAL A 15 4.36 -7.99 15.77
N ARG A 16 5.26 -8.06 14.77
CA ARG A 16 6.63 -7.56 14.90
C ARG A 16 6.65 -6.08 15.24
N THR A 17 5.83 -5.28 14.60
CA THR A 17 5.72 -3.84 14.85
C THR A 17 5.27 -3.55 16.29
N LEU A 18 4.26 -4.28 16.80
CA LEU A 18 3.78 -4.06 18.16
C LEU A 18 4.74 -4.61 19.24
N GLU A 19 5.53 -5.65 18.94
CA GLU A 19 6.57 -6.15 19.85
C GLU A 19 7.62 -5.08 20.21
N GLU A 20 7.89 -4.12 19.32
CA GLU A 20 8.83 -3.01 19.55
C GLU A 20 8.42 -2.12 20.73
N ALA A 21 7.14 -2.10 21.09
CA ALA A 21 6.64 -1.35 22.22
C ALA A 21 7.03 -1.95 23.58
N GLY A 22 7.40 -3.23 23.63
CA GLY A 22 7.65 -3.96 24.89
C GLY A 22 6.38 -4.08 25.76
N LYS A 23 5.19 -3.87 25.21
CA LYS A 23 3.92 -3.90 25.91
C LYS A 23 3.04 -5.05 25.45
N PRO A 24 2.17 -5.59 26.31
CA PRO A 24 1.30 -6.70 25.96
C PRO A 24 0.24 -6.28 24.93
N PHE A 25 -0.04 -7.20 24.00
CA PHE A 25 -1.14 -7.13 23.02
C PHE A 25 -1.67 -8.53 22.75
N TYR A 26 -2.82 -8.62 22.08
CA TYR A 26 -3.42 -9.89 21.69
C TYR A 26 -3.28 -10.13 20.18
N TYR A 27 -3.00 -11.39 19.81
CA TYR A 27 -2.96 -11.84 18.42
C TYR A 27 -3.90 -13.01 18.20
N SER A 28 -4.97 -12.80 17.44
CA SER A 28 -5.99 -13.81 17.15
C SER A 28 -5.82 -14.42 15.76
N THR A 29 -5.92 -15.74 15.72
CA THR A 29 -5.93 -16.52 14.47
C THR A 29 -7.01 -17.60 14.54
N LYS A 30 -7.58 -17.94 13.38
CA LYS A 30 -8.60 -19.02 13.30
C LYS A 30 -8.04 -20.38 13.69
N GLY A 31 -6.79 -20.68 13.37
CA GLY A 31 -6.08 -21.92 13.65
C GLY A 31 -4.73 -21.68 14.32
N ASP A 32 -4.04 -22.73 14.68
CA ASP A 32 -2.72 -22.73 15.32
C ASP A 32 -1.54 -22.82 14.34
N GLU A 33 -1.86 -22.98 13.07
CA GLU A 33 -0.94 -23.38 12.01
C GLU A 33 0.07 -22.30 11.61
N GLN A 34 -0.11 -21.04 12.06
CA GLN A 34 0.83 -19.96 11.80
C GLN A 34 1.82 -19.84 12.95
N GLU A 35 3.07 -20.17 12.69
CA GLU A 35 4.16 -19.90 13.63
C GLU A 35 4.49 -18.40 13.61
N VAL A 36 4.38 -17.77 14.77
CA VAL A 36 4.75 -16.37 15.02
C VAL A 36 5.45 -16.30 16.36
N THR A 37 6.70 -15.82 16.35
CA THR A 37 7.44 -15.57 17.59
C THR A 37 6.90 -14.30 18.24
N MET A 38 6.49 -14.40 19.48
CA MET A 38 5.98 -13.28 20.28
C MET A 38 6.60 -13.36 21.68
N HIS A 39 7.04 -12.21 22.21
CA HIS A 39 7.56 -12.07 23.56
C HIS A 39 6.56 -11.34 24.47
N HIS A 40 5.84 -10.38 23.94
CA HIS A 40 4.84 -9.59 24.64
C HIS A 40 3.41 -9.88 24.13
N GLY A 41 3.29 -10.48 22.94
CA GLY A 41 2.00 -10.87 22.38
C GLY A 41 1.40 -12.10 23.03
N ILE A 42 0.10 -12.07 23.27
CA ILE A 42 -0.71 -13.18 23.82
C ILE A 42 -1.56 -13.76 22.70
N ARG A 43 -1.37 -15.05 22.40
CA ARG A 43 -2.09 -15.70 21.31
C ARG A 43 -3.50 -16.13 21.72
N LEU A 44 -4.48 -15.76 20.90
CA LEU A 44 -5.84 -16.26 20.95
C LEU A 44 -6.11 -17.16 19.73
N GLN A 45 -6.79 -18.27 19.93
CA GLN A 45 -7.10 -19.24 18.88
C GLN A 45 -8.59 -19.49 18.78
N GLY A 46 -9.08 -19.62 17.58
CA GLY A 46 -10.47 -19.92 17.27
C GLY A 46 -11.10 -18.86 16.37
N ALA A 47 -12.12 -19.29 15.61
CA ALA A 47 -12.97 -18.34 14.91
C ALA A 47 -13.84 -17.64 15.93
N MET A 48 -13.93 -16.32 15.85
CA MET A 48 -14.79 -15.51 16.69
C MET A 48 -15.99 -15.06 15.86
N ASP A 49 -17.19 -15.28 16.37
CA ASP A 49 -18.39 -14.60 15.91
C ASP A 49 -18.53 -13.21 16.57
N GLU A 50 -19.64 -12.54 16.31
CA GLU A 50 -19.89 -11.19 16.83
C GLU A 50 -19.91 -11.16 18.39
N LEU A 51 -20.56 -12.14 19.01
CA LEU A 51 -20.65 -12.22 20.48
C LEU A 51 -19.31 -12.59 21.11
N ASP A 52 -18.56 -13.50 20.47
CA ASP A 52 -17.23 -13.90 20.94
C ASP A 52 -16.23 -12.74 20.85
N LEU A 53 -16.24 -11.98 19.75
CA LEU A 53 -15.36 -10.83 19.59
C LEU A 53 -15.72 -9.71 20.54
N GLU A 54 -17.00 -9.41 20.71
CA GLU A 54 -17.45 -8.40 21.68
C GLU A 54 -17.04 -8.78 23.11
N ARG A 55 -17.26 -10.02 23.52
CA ARG A 55 -16.84 -10.53 24.82
C ARG A 55 -15.34 -10.43 25.02
N CYS A 56 -14.55 -10.83 24.03
CA CYS A 56 -13.09 -10.72 24.02
C CYS A 56 -12.65 -9.25 24.21
N CYS A 57 -13.24 -8.32 23.46
CA CYS A 57 -12.92 -6.91 23.59
C CYS A 57 -13.20 -6.34 24.98
N ARG A 58 -14.33 -6.73 25.60
CA ARG A 58 -14.69 -6.29 26.96
C ARG A 58 -13.80 -6.95 28.02
N GLU A 59 -13.60 -8.26 27.95
CA GLU A 59 -12.82 -9.03 28.92
C GLU A 59 -11.35 -8.55 28.99
N TYR A 60 -10.75 -8.31 27.82
CA TYR A 60 -9.35 -7.91 27.73
C TYR A 60 -9.13 -6.39 27.62
N ASN A 61 -10.20 -5.61 27.79
CA ASN A 61 -10.16 -4.14 27.71
C ASN A 61 -9.45 -3.65 26.43
N ILE A 62 -9.90 -4.17 25.28
CA ILE A 62 -9.38 -3.78 23.98
C ILE A 62 -9.78 -2.34 23.67
N GLN A 63 -8.82 -1.54 23.23
CA GLN A 63 -8.99 -0.12 22.89
C GLN A 63 -8.78 0.14 21.40
N LEU A 64 -8.16 -0.82 20.70
CA LEU A 64 -7.84 -0.71 19.29
C LEU A 64 -7.84 -2.10 18.64
N LEU A 65 -8.50 -2.20 17.50
CA LEU A 65 -8.47 -3.39 16.64
C LEU A 65 -7.53 -3.16 15.45
N VAL A 66 -6.70 -4.16 15.15
CA VAL A 66 -5.87 -4.18 13.93
C VAL A 66 -6.34 -5.35 13.07
N ASP A 67 -7.05 -5.05 12.01
CA ASP A 67 -7.50 -6.05 11.05
C ASP A 67 -6.41 -6.28 9.99
N ALA A 68 -5.62 -7.31 10.23
CA ALA A 68 -4.60 -7.83 9.32
C ALA A 68 -5.02 -9.19 8.71
N ALA A 69 -6.31 -9.49 8.68
CA ALA A 69 -6.85 -10.71 8.10
C ALA A 69 -6.79 -10.67 6.57
N HIS A 70 -7.00 -11.84 5.95
CA HIS A 70 -6.98 -11.97 4.49
C HIS A 70 -8.07 -11.07 3.85
N PRO A 71 -7.77 -10.32 2.76
CA PRO A 71 -8.74 -9.40 2.14
C PRO A 71 -10.11 -10.03 1.80
N PHE A 72 -10.14 -11.32 1.50
CA PHE A 72 -11.37 -12.09 1.23
C PHE A 72 -12.04 -12.65 2.50
N ALA A 73 -11.66 -12.23 3.69
CA ALA A 73 -12.33 -12.63 4.94
C ALA A 73 -13.55 -11.74 5.23
N ILE A 74 -14.42 -11.55 4.24
CA ILE A 74 -15.57 -10.61 4.24
C ILE A 74 -16.39 -10.72 5.52
N GLN A 75 -16.73 -11.95 5.93
CA GLN A 75 -17.54 -12.18 7.14
C GLN A 75 -16.83 -11.66 8.41
N LEU A 76 -15.51 -11.84 8.50
CA LEU A 76 -14.74 -11.33 9.62
C LEU A 76 -14.71 -9.80 9.62
N HIS A 77 -14.48 -9.17 8.45
CA HIS A 77 -14.48 -7.71 8.33
C HIS A 77 -15.82 -7.11 8.77
N GLN A 78 -16.94 -7.71 8.35
CA GLN A 78 -18.28 -7.31 8.79
C GLN A 78 -18.50 -7.50 10.29
N THR A 79 -18.01 -8.60 10.86
CA THR A 79 -18.07 -8.84 12.32
C THR A 79 -17.27 -7.78 13.08
N VAL A 80 -16.05 -7.47 12.61
CA VAL A 80 -15.17 -6.45 13.20
C VAL A 80 -15.83 -5.07 13.14
N GLU A 81 -16.41 -4.70 12.00
CA GLU A 81 -17.10 -3.43 11.83
C GLU A 81 -18.24 -3.25 12.83
N LYS A 82 -19.11 -4.27 12.97
CA LYS A 82 -20.23 -4.23 13.90
C LYS A 82 -19.78 -4.10 15.35
N VAL A 83 -18.81 -4.92 15.76
CA VAL A 83 -18.29 -4.89 17.15
C VAL A 83 -17.58 -3.57 17.42
N ALA A 84 -16.78 -3.08 16.50
CA ALA A 84 -16.11 -1.79 16.62
C ALA A 84 -17.11 -0.64 16.79
N HIS A 85 -18.18 -0.64 15.97
CA HIS A 85 -19.27 0.35 16.10
C HIS A 85 -19.97 0.25 17.46
N THR A 86 -20.27 -0.98 17.93
CA THR A 86 -20.96 -1.20 19.22
C THR A 86 -20.13 -0.75 20.41
N LEU A 87 -18.81 -0.89 20.34
CA LEU A 87 -17.88 -0.60 21.43
C LEU A 87 -17.15 0.74 21.28
N ASP A 88 -17.45 1.50 20.23
CA ASP A 88 -16.77 2.77 19.88
C ASP A 88 -15.24 2.60 19.77
N LEU A 89 -14.81 1.58 19.02
CA LEU A 89 -13.39 1.24 18.82
C LEU A 89 -12.91 1.67 17.45
N TYR A 90 -11.68 2.16 17.38
CA TYR A 90 -10.98 2.32 16.09
C TYR A 90 -10.55 0.97 15.54
N VAL A 91 -10.61 0.85 14.21
CA VAL A 91 -10.09 -0.31 13.47
C VAL A 91 -9.05 0.19 12.47
N ILE A 92 -7.82 -0.27 12.62
CA ILE A 92 -6.77 -0.10 11.63
C ILE A 92 -6.85 -1.30 10.68
N ARG A 93 -7.01 -1.04 9.39
CA ARG A 93 -6.93 -2.06 8.34
C ARG A 93 -5.53 -2.10 7.77
N PHE A 94 -4.81 -3.21 7.95
CA PHE A 94 -3.53 -3.44 7.32
C PHE A 94 -3.76 -3.89 5.87
N GLU A 95 -3.64 -2.96 4.93
CA GLU A 95 -3.87 -3.22 3.52
C GLU A 95 -2.67 -3.89 2.85
N ARG A 96 -2.94 -4.52 1.72
CA ARG A 96 -1.92 -5.08 0.84
C ARG A 96 -1.60 -4.11 -0.27
N ILE A 97 -0.39 -4.21 -0.80
CA ILE A 97 -0.02 -3.50 -2.01
C ILE A 97 -0.57 -4.29 -3.20
N TYR A 98 -1.37 -3.62 -4.03
CA TYR A 98 -1.93 -4.18 -5.26
C TYR A 98 -1.22 -3.58 -6.47
N PRO A 99 -0.76 -4.41 -7.44
CA PRO A 99 -0.28 -3.90 -8.70
C PRO A 99 -1.43 -3.26 -9.50
N PRO A 100 -1.12 -2.37 -10.47
CA PRO A 100 -2.13 -1.91 -11.42
C PRO A 100 -2.82 -3.10 -12.10
N ARG A 101 -4.13 -3.01 -12.29
CA ARG A 101 -4.91 -4.07 -12.95
C ARG A 101 -4.58 -4.11 -14.44
N ASP A 102 -4.24 -5.30 -14.92
CA ASP A 102 -4.09 -5.59 -16.34
C ASP A 102 -5.47 -5.94 -16.91
N GLU A 103 -6.07 -5.01 -17.63
CA GLU A 103 -7.39 -5.18 -18.24
C GLU A 103 -7.27 -5.84 -19.64
N GLU A 104 -6.09 -6.00 -20.19
CA GLU A 104 -5.85 -6.60 -21.51
C GLU A 104 -5.74 -8.13 -21.43
N HIS A 105 -5.04 -8.63 -20.42
CA HIS A 105 -4.72 -10.05 -20.32
C HIS A 105 -5.51 -10.79 -19.23
N ILE A 106 -6.25 -10.08 -18.38
CA ILE A 106 -6.98 -10.65 -17.25
C ILE A 106 -8.46 -10.32 -17.35
N THR A 107 -9.31 -11.34 -17.35
CA THR A 107 -10.75 -11.18 -17.18
C THR A 107 -11.08 -10.97 -15.72
N TRP A 108 -11.40 -9.73 -15.35
CA TRP A 108 -11.73 -9.35 -13.98
C TRP A 108 -13.20 -9.66 -13.68
N CYS A 109 -13.42 -10.36 -12.58
CA CYS A 109 -14.73 -10.76 -12.09
C CYS A 109 -15.01 -10.09 -10.74
N ASP A 110 -16.24 -9.62 -10.53
CA ASP A 110 -16.60 -8.94 -9.29
C ASP A 110 -16.68 -9.91 -8.10
N ASP A 111 -17.16 -11.13 -8.35
CA ASP A 111 -17.29 -12.18 -7.34
C ASP A 111 -17.19 -13.59 -7.96
N PHE A 112 -17.47 -14.63 -7.16
CA PHE A 112 -17.48 -16.02 -7.64
C PHE A 112 -18.64 -16.32 -8.60
N GLU A 113 -19.77 -15.65 -8.46
CA GLU A 113 -20.94 -15.84 -9.34
C GLU A 113 -20.67 -15.23 -10.70
N ASP A 114 -20.04 -14.05 -10.72
CA ASP A 114 -19.60 -13.45 -11.96
C ASP A 114 -18.52 -14.28 -12.65
N ALA A 115 -17.52 -14.79 -11.90
CA ALA A 115 -16.52 -15.69 -12.44
C ALA A 115 -17.14 -16.93 -13.09
N ILE A 116 -18.16 -17.55 -12.47
CA ILE A 116 -18.90 -18.68 -13.04
C ILE A 116 -19.57 -18.29 -14.36
N ARG A 117 -20.21 -17.12 -14.40
CA ARG A 117 -20.86 -16.62 -15.62
C ARG A 117 -19.86 -16.42 -16.77
N GLN A 118 -18.72 -15.77 -16.48
CA GLN A 118 -17.69 -15.49 -17.47
C GLN A 118 -17.03 -16.78 -17.99
N ILE A 119 -16.69 -17.71 -17.09
CA ILE A 119 -16.11 -19.01 -17.43
C ILE A 119 -17.03 -19.81 -18.34
N ARG A 120 -18.36 -19.81 -18.06
CA ARG A 120 -19.34 -20.48 -18.91
C ARG A 120 -19.50 -19.78 -20.27
N LYS A 121 -19.51 -18.44 -20.28
CA LYS A 121 -19.62 -17.63 -21.52
C LYS A 121 -18.46 -17.88 -22.48
N GLU A 122 -17.27 -18.15 -21.94
CA GLU A 122 -16.07 -18.42 -22.73
C GLU A 122 -15.84 -19.92 -23.03
N ASP A 123 -16.82 -20.77 -22.72
CA ASP A 123 -16.79 -22.22 -22.96
C ASP A 123 -15.51 -22.89 -22.42
N ILE A 124 -15.15 -22.60 -21.17
CA ILE A 124 -13.98 -23.20 -20.49
C ILE A 124 -14.35 -24.60 -19.98
N PHE A 125 -13.68 -25.63 -20.51
CA PHE A 125 -13.89 -27.03 -20.10
C PHE A 125 -12.91 -27.52 -19.05
N THR A 126 -11.72 -26.89 -18.94
CA THR A 126 -10.69 -27.23 -17.95
C THR A 126 -10.22 -26.01 -17.19
N LEU A 127 -10.42 -26.00 -15.87
CA LEU A 127 -10.13 -24.88 -15.00
C LEU A 127 -9.23 -25.30 -13.84
N LEU A 128 -8.15 -24.55 -13.58
CA LEU A 128 -7.38 -24.67 -12.34
C LEU A 128 -7.73 -23.52 -11.39
N ALA A 129 -8.39 -23.81 -10.30
CA ALA A 129 -8.75 -22.86 -9.26
C ALA A 129 -7.61 -22.73 -8.22
N LEU A 130 -6.98 -21.56 -8.15
CA LEU A 130 -5.94 -21.20 -7.19
C LEU A 130 -6.49 -20.29 -6.08
N THR A 131 -7.76 -20.51 -5.74
CA THR A 131 -8.56 -19.63 -4.85
C THR A 131 -8.74 -20.20 -3.43
N GLY A 132 -8.11 -21.35 -3.16
CA GLY A 132 -8.11 -22.00 -1.85
C GLY A 132 -9.34 -22.87 -1.60
N VAL A 133 -9.29 -23.71 -0.56
CA VAL A 133 -10.27 -24.76 -0.29
C VAL A 133 -11.72 -24.27 -0.06
N GLN A 134 -11.89 -23.07 0.50
CA GLN A 134 -13.21 -22.50 0.75
C GLN A 134 -14.00 -22.21 -0.55
N SER A 135 -13.31 -22.08 -1.68
CA SER A 135 -13.96 -21.83 -2.96
C SER A 135 -14.52 -23.07 -3.64
N ILE A 136 -14.19 -24.26 -3.16
CA ILE A 136 -14.75 -25.51 -3.68
C ILE A 136 -16.28 -25.48 -3.62
N ALA A 137 -16.85 -25.09 -2.49
CA ALA A 137 -18.29 -24.96 -2.33
C ALA A 137 -18.89 -23.91 -3.26
N LYS A 138 -18.22 -22.76 -3.45
CA LYS A 138 -18.69 -21.66 -4.29
C LYS A 138 -18.67 -22.00 -5.78
N LEU A 139 -17.74 -22.87 -6.20
CA LEU A 139 -17.57 -23.29 -7.60
C LEU A 139 -18.27 -24.61 -7.93
N LYS A 140 -19.16 -25.12 -7.04
CA LYS A 140 -20.00 -26.30 -7.30
C LYS A 140 -20.72 -26.25 -8.65
N PRO A 141 -21.33 -25.12 -9.07
CA PRO A 141 -22.00 -25.05 -10.36
C PRO A 141 -21.12 -25.33 -11.58
N LEU A 142 -19.79 -25.22 -11.44
CA LEU A 142 -18.85 -25.56 -12.52
C LEU A 142 -18.45 -27.03 -12.47
N TRP A 143 -17.86 -27.46 -11.35
CA TRP A 143 -17.25 -28.78 -11.27
C TRP A 143 -18.23 -29.96 -11.14
N GLN A 144 -19.50 -29.71 -10.81
CA GLN A 144 -20.56 -30.72 -10.82
C GLN A 144 -21.26 -30.87 -12.16
N GLU A 145 -21.13 -29.91 -13.07
CA GLU A 145 -21.77 -29.93 -14.38
C GLU A 145 -20.79 -30.36 -15.48
N SER A 146 -20.22 -29.38 -16.19
CA SER A 146 -19.48 -29.63 -17.43
C SER A 146 -17.99 -29.28 -17.38
N THR A 147 -17.55 -28.49 -16.41
CA THR A 147 -16.16 -28.03 -16.34
C THR A 147 -15.33 -28.98 -15.46
N CYS A 148 -14.25 -29.51 -16.02
CA CYS A 148 -13.25 -30.25 -15.24
C CYS A 148 -12.43 -29.26 -14.40
N CYS A 149 -12.75 -29.15 -13.12
CA CYS A 149 -12.05 -28.29 -12.21
C CYS A 149 -10.96 -29.03 -11.45
N TYR A 150 -9.78 -28.42 -11.39
CA TYR A 150 -8.70 -28.76 -10.47
C TYR A 150 -8.59 -27.68 -9.40
N PHE A 151 -8.25 -28.06 -8.16
CA PHE A 151 -8.00 -27.09 -7.09
C PHE A 151 -6.62 -27.30 -6.50
N ARG A 152 -5.89 -26.19 -6.33
CA ARG A 152 -4.69 -26.18 -5.51
C ARG A 152 -5.01 -25.58 -4.14
N ILE A 153 -4.80 -26.38 -3.10
CA ILE A 153 -5.12 -26.06 -1.72
C ILE A 153 -3.89 -26.22 -0.83
N LEU A 154 -3.92 -25.63 0.35
CA LEU A 154 -2.87 -25.86 1.35
C LEU A 154 -2.91 -27.33 1.79
N ASN A 155 -1.74 -27.94 1.95
CA ASN A 155 -1.58 -29.32 2.39
C ASN A 155 -1.84 -29.47 3.90
N ARG A 156 -3.10 -29.32 4.30
CA ARG A 156 -3.55 -29.34 5.68
C ARG A 156 -4.70 -30.34 5.84
N GLU A 157 -4.77 -30.98 7.00
CA GLU A 157 -5.85 -31.92 7.27
C GLU A 157 -7.22 -31.23 7.25
N SER A 158 -7.31 -30.01 7.80
CA SER A 158 -8.53 -29.19 7.75
C SER A 158 -8.99 -28.91 6.32
N SER A 159 -8.06 -28.64 5.39
CA SER A 159 -8.36 -28.43 3.97
C SER A 159 -8.87 -29.71 3.30
N ARG A 160 -8.24 -30.85 3.58
CA ARG A 160 -8.68 -32.15 3.03
C ARG A 160 -10.06 -32.57 3.54
N ARG A 161 -10.31 -32.40 4.85
CA ARG A 161 -11.63 -32.65 5.43
C ARG A 161 -12.72 -31.78 4.81
N LEU A 162 -12.42 -30.49 4.58
CA LEU A 162 -13.37 -29.58 3.95
C LEU A 162 -13.66 -29.98 2.51
N ALA A 163 -12.65 -30.25 1.70
CA ALA A 163 -12.84 -30.71 0.32
C ALA A 163 -13.66 -32.00 0.25
N LYS A 164 -13.37 -32.98 1.14
CA LYS A 164 -14.12 -34.24 1.25
C LYS A 164 -15.58 -34.01 1.66
N ARG A 165 -15.83 -33.10 2.61
CA ARG A 165 -17.19 -32.75 3.05
C ARG A 165 -18.01 -32.14 1.91
N GLU A 166 -17.36 -31.35 1.04
CA GLU A 166 -18.01 -30.78 -0.14
C GLU A 166 -18.24 -31.79 -1.28
N GLY A 167 -17.70 -33.03 -1.15
CA GLY A 167 -17.82 -34.08 -2.15
C GLY A 167 -16.88 -33.89 -3.35
N PHE A 168 -15.85 -33.07 -3.23
CA PHE A 168 -14.93 -32.82 -4.33
C PHE A 168 -13.98 -34.00 -4.56
N PRO A 169 -13.74 -34.45 -5.83
CA PRO A 169 -12.89 -35.59 -6.14
C PRO A 169 -11.44 -35.36 -5.72
N GLU A 170 -10.89 -36.27 -4.90
CA GLU A 170 -9.51 -36.18 -4.40
C GLU A 170 -8.48 -36.21 -5.53
N LYS A 171 -8.72 -36.91 -6.63
CA LYS A 171 -7.84 -36.98 -7.80
C LYS A 171 -7.64 -35.61 -8.51
N ASN A 172 -8.52 -34.66 -8.26
CA ASN A 172 -8.47 -33.31 -8.82
C ASN A 172 -7.94 -32.29 -7.81
N LEU A 173 -7.49 -32.73 -6.61
CA LEU A 173 -6.84 -31.89 -5.61
C LEU A 173 -5.33 -31.91 -5.78
N TYR A 174 -4.74 -30.72 -5.74
CA TYR A 174 -3.29 -30.48 -5.73
C TYR A 174 -2.93 -29.69 -4.48
N TYR A 175 -1.72 -29.88 -4.01
CA TYR A 175 -1.27 -29.26 -2.77
C TYR A 175 -0.22 -28.19 -3.07
N TYR A 176 -0.32 -27.07 -2.37
CA TYR A 176 0.64 -25.98 -2.47
C TYR A 176 1.95 -26.37 -1.75
N HIS A 177 3.06 -26.13 -2.43
CA HIS A 177 4.43 -26.22 -1.89
C HIS A 177 5.11 -24.88 -2.11
N ALA A 178 5.72 -24.31 -1.06
CA ALA A 178 6.23 -22.94 -1.07
C ALA A 178 7.36 -22.70 -2.10
N ASP A 179 8.16 -23.74 -2.39
CA ASP A 179 9.33 -23.65 -3.26
C ASP A 179 9.07 -24.17 -4.70
N GLU A 180 7.81 -24.47 -5.02
CA GLU A 180 7.45 -25.02 -6.34
C GLU A 180 7.16 -23.88 -7.33
N ASP A 181 7.79 -23.90 -8.51
CA ASP A 181 7.48 -22.99 -9.61
C ASP A 181 6.00 -23.17 -10.04
N GLU A 182 5.26 -22.08 -10.07
CA GLU A 182 3.85 -22.04 -10.47
C GLU A 182 3.61 -22.71 -11.84
N ARG A 183 4.58 -22.66 -12.77
CA ARG A 183 4.49 -23.24 -14.12
C ARG A 183 4.46 -24.76 -14.12
N ILE A 184 5.09 -25.45 -13.16
CA ILE A 184 5.14 -26.92 -13.12
C ILE A 184 3.75 -27.52 -13.12
N LEU A 185 2.85 -26.98 -12.27
CA LEU A 185 1.47 -27.45 -12.21
C LEU A 185 0.67 -27.09 -13.48
N LEU A 186 0.89 -25.89 -14.03
CA LEU A 186 0.26 -25.47 -15.27
C LEU A 186 0.65 -26.35 -16.46
N GLN A 187 1.93 -26.64 -16.61
CA GLN A 187 2.44 -27.54 -17.67
C GLN A 187 1.94 -28.96 -17.54
N LYS A 188 1.81 -29.44 -16.29
CA LYS A 188 1.29 -30.79 -16.00
C LYS A 188 -0.20 -30.93 -16.33
N LEU A 189 -1.01 -29.95 -15.94
CA LEU A 189 -2.47 -30.01 -16.08
C LEU A 189 -2.97 -29.45 -17.41
N ARG A 190 -2.23 -28.50 -18.00
CA ARG A 190 -2.60 -27.75 -19.22
C ARG A 190 -4.06 -27.28 -19.19
N PRO A 191 -4.47 -26.55 -18.14
CA PRO A 191 -5.83 -26.04 -18.08
C PRO A 191 -6.04 -24.96 -19.13
N GLU A 192 -7.26 -24.82 -19.64
CA GLU A 192 -7.61 -23.74 -20.55
C GLU A 192 -7.61 -22.38 -19.85
N ALA A 193 -7.91 -22.38 -18.55
CA ALA A 193 -7.91 -21.19 -17.73
C ALA A 193 -7.50 -21.46 -16.28
N ILE A 194 -7.01 -20.40 -15.63
CA ILE A 194 -6.89 -20.33 -14.18
C ILE A 194 -7.90 -19.36 -13.58
N LEU A 195 -8.35 -19.65 -12.36
CA LEU A 195 -9.11 -18.73 -11.54
C LEU A 195 -8.29 -18.36 -10.30
N ILE A 196 -8.01 -17.08 -10.13
CA ILE A 196 -7.23 -16.53 -9.02
C ILE A 196 -8.04 -15.47 -8.26
N LYS A 197 -7.52 -15.04 -7.11
CA LYS A 197 -8.04 -13.90 -6.35
C LYS A 197 -7.04 -12.77 -6.41
N GLU A 198 -7.52 -11.52 -6.52
CA GLU A 198 -6.69 -10.34 -6.36
C GLU A 198 -6.20 -10.27 -4.90
N SER A 199 -5.12 -10.98 -4.62
CA SER A 199 -4.60 -11.18 -3.25
C SER A 199 -3.41 -10.27 -2.92
N GLY A 200 -3.08 -9.31 -3.80
CA GLY A 200 -1.94 -8.42 -3.66
C GLY A 200 -0.59 -9.11 -3.81
N LEU A 201 0.49 -8.35 -3.68
CA LEU A 201 1.87 -8.85 -3.85
C LEU A 201 2.21 -9.97 -2.85
N SER A 202 1.87 -9.79 -1.58
CA SER A 202 2.11 -10.79 -0.52
C SER A 202 1.30 -12.09 -0.69
N GLY A 203 0.27 -12.08 -1.54
CA GLY A 203 -0.58 -13.24 -1.86
C GLY A 203 -0.11 -14.06 -3.06
N GLY A 204 1.04 -13.74 -3.66
CA GLY A 204 1.58 -14.43 -4.84
C GLY A 204 0.71 -14.23 -6.09
N PHE A 205 0.07 -13.08 -6.22
CA PHE A 205 -0.78 -12.77 -7.38
C PHE A 205 0.04 -12.66 -8.66
N ASN A 206 1.13 -11.88 -8.62
CA ASN A 206 1.98 -11.63 -9.79
C ASN A 206 2.66 -12.89 -10.32
N GLU A 207 3.09 -13.77 -9.42
CA GLU A 207 3.76 -15.03 -9.79
C GLU A 207 2.80 -15.92 -10.58
N LYS A 208 1.54 -16.01 -10.15
CA LYS A 208 0.50 -16.79 -10.83
C LYS A 208 0.13 -16.20 -12.18
N VAL A 209 0.00 -14.87 -12.26
CA VAL A 209 -0.26 -14.16 -13.52
C VAL A 209 0.87 -14.38 -14.51
N LYS A 210 2.12 -14.13 -14.10
CA LYS A 210 3.31 -14.34 -14.95
C LYS A 210 3.41 -15.78 -15.46
N ALA A 211 3.17 -16.75 -14.58
CA ALA A 211 3.22 -18.16 -14.95
C ALA A 211 2.14 -18.52 -15.99
N ALA A 212 0.92 -18.05 -15.81
CA ALA A 212 -0.18 -18.31 -16.73
C ALA A 212 0.03 -17.65 -18.09
N LEU A 213 0.48 -16.39 -18.12
CA LEU A 213 0.81 -15.68 -19.36
C LEU A 213 1.92 -16.37 -20.14
N ALA A 214 2.97 -16.85 -19.44
CA ALA A 214 4.08 -17.58 -20.07
C ALA A 214 3.65 -18.90 -20.74
N GLU A 215 2.59 -19.54 -20.23
CA GLU A 215 2.03 -20.79 -20.77
C GLU A 215 0.84 -20.55 -21.70
N GLY A 216 0.48 -19.29 -21.98
CA GLY A 216 -0.65 -18.93 -22.85
C GLY A 216 -2.03 -19.33 -22.28
N ILE A 217 -2.16 -19.40 -20.95
CA ILE A 217 -3.36 -19.82 -20.25
C ILE A 217 -4.21 -18.59 -19.90
N ARG A 218 -5.53 -18.65 -20.16
CA ARG A 218 -6.47 -17.57 -19.82
C ARG A 218 -6.57 -17.36 -18.31
N ILE A 219 -6.74 -16.09 -17.90
CA ILE A 219 -6.74 -15.71 -16.49
C ILE A 219 -8.07 -15.07 -16.13
N PHE A 220 -8.78 -15.66 -15.18
CA PHE A 220 -9.91 -15.03 -14.50
C PHE A 220 -9.46 -14.63 -13.11
N ALA A 221 -9.69 -13.36 -12.71
CA ALA A 221 -9.31 -12.85 -11.41
C ALA A 221 -10.51 -12.26 -10.67
N ILE A 222 -10.78 -12.74 -9.47
CA ILE A 222 -11.82 -12.17 -8.61
C ILE A 222 -11.24 -10.94 -7.94
N ARG A 223 -11.88 -9.78 -8.12
CA ARG A 223 -11.51 -8.51 -7.50
C ARG A 223 -11.48 -8.61 -5.99
N CYS A 224 -10.54 -7.89 -5.37
CA CYS A 224 -10.52 -7.74 -3.93
C CYS A 224 -11.82 -7.06 -3.47
N PRO A 225 -12.55 -7.64 -2.51
CA PRO A 225 -13.73 -6.98 -1.94
C PRO A 225 -13.37 -5.67 -1.26
N ASP A 226 -14.29 -4.72 -1.29
CA ASP A 226 -14.13 -3.46 -0.59
C ASP A 226 -14.03 -3.68 0.94
N THR A 227 -13.14 -2.95 1.56
CA THR A 227 -13.02 -2.89 3.02
C THR A 227 -14.08 -1.95 3.59
N PRO A 228 -14.66 -2.22 4.77
CA PRO A 228 -15.58 -1.30 5.41
C PRO A 228 -15.02 0.12 5.52
N GLY A 229 -15.83 1.12 5.10
CA GLY A 229 -15.39 2.51 5.04
C GLY A 229 -15.08 3.16 6.41
N SER A 230 -15.47 2.51 7.50
CA SER A 230 -15.13 2.90 8.87
C SER A 230 -13.71 2.52 9.30
N PHE A 231 -13.04 1.63 8.55
CA PHE A 231 -11.68 1.20 8.85
C PHE A 231 -10.66 2.24 8.37
N ILE A 232 -9.59 2.40 9.13
CA ILE A 232 -8.48 3.29 8.80
C ILE A 232 -7.44 2.47 8.02
N PRO A 233 -7.32 2.65 6.70
CA PRO A 233 -6.38 1.87 5.91
C PRO A 233 -4.94 2.34 6.16
N ILE A 234 -4.03 1.39 6.31
CA ILE A 234 -2.58 1.60 6.31
C ILE A 234 -1.90 0.48 5.52
N ASP A 235 -0.72 0.75 5.01
CA ASP A 235 0.21 -0.26 4.51
C ASP A 235 1.53 -0.20 5.29
N GLY A 236 2.22 -1.34 5.39
CA GLY A 236 3.53 -1.44 6.01
C GLY A 236 3.61 -1.21 7.53
N GLU A 237 4.81 -1.42 8.05
CA GLU A 237 5.08 -1.32 9.50
C GLU A 237 5.09 0.12 10.01
N HIS A 238 5.62 1.07 9.21
CA HIS A 238 5.67 2.48 9.59
C HIS A 238 4.27 3.10 9.63
N GLY A 239 3.41 2.75 8.66
CA GLY A 239 2.01 3.19 8.65
C GLY A 239 1.26 2.69 9.89
N LEU A 240 1.43 1.41 10.24
CA LEU A 240 0.84 0.83 11.45
C LEU A 240 1.33 1.55 12.72
N ARG A 241 2.66 1.69 12.86
CA ARG A 241 3.26 2.32 14.04
C ARG A 241 2.73 3.73 14.26
N ARG A 242 2.77 4.57 13.22
CA ARG A 242 2.26 5.95 13.31
C ARG A 242 0.79 6.02 13.67
N MET A 243 -0.04 5.13 13.12
CA MET A 243 -1.47 5.11 13.44
C MET A 243 -1.73 4.67 14.88
N VAL A 244 -0.98 3.67 15.37
CA VAL A 244 -1.05 3.26 16.78
C VAL A 244 -0.60 4.39 17.71
N GLU A 245 0.49 5.09 17.39
CA GLU A 245 0.96 6.27 18.15
C GLU A 245 -0.06 7.40 18.19
N ASN A 246 -0.82 7.62 17.11
CA ASN A 246 -1.87 8.64 17.05
C ASN A 246 -3.10 8.26 17.90
N ILE A 247 -3.49 6.99 17.92
CA ILE A 247 -4.70 6.53 18.64
C ILE A 247 -4.38 6.23 20.11
N LEU A 248 -3.19 5.68 20.37
CA LEU A 248 -2.70 5.27 21.69
C LEU A 248 -1.28 5.85 21.93
N PRO A 249 -1.15 7.16 22.21
CA PRO A 249 0.15 7.85 22.29
C PRO A 249 1.15 7.24 23.27
N ASP A 250 0.64 6.62 24.34
CA ASP A 250 1.48 5.99 25.36
C ASP A 250 1.86 4.53 25.03
N PHE A 251 1.47 3.99 23.87
CA PHE A 251 1.73 2.58 23.57
C PHE A 251 3.22 2.31 23.35
N TYR A 252 3.89 3.13 22.55
CA TYR A 252 5.34 3.02 22.35
C TYR A 252 6.12 3.86 23.35
N PRO A 253 7.31 3.40 23.80
CA PRO A 253 8.15 4.17 24.70
C PRO A 253 8.76 5.43 24.07
N LEU A 254 8.93 5.41 22.75
CA LEU A 254 9.42 6.52 21.94
C LEU A 254 8.51 6.71 20.73
N ARG A 255 8.12 7.95 20.45
CA ARG A 255 7.30 8.33 19.31
C ARG A 255 8.15 8.44 18.06
N SER A 256 7.70 7.83 16.96
CA SER A 256 8.35 7.93 15.65
C SER A 256 8.16 9.32 15.04
N GLY A 257 9.12 9.73 14.22
CA GLY A 257 9.10 11.03 13.54
C GLY A 257 9.24 10.90 12.02
N LEU A 258 9.13 12.06 11.36
CA LEU A 258 9.37 12.19 9.93
C LEU A 258 10.80 12.64 9.65
N SER A 259 11.45 12.02 8.68
CA SER A 259 12.71 12.54 8.16
C SER A 259 12.48 13.83 7.35
N THR A 260 13.51 14.67 7.22
CA THR A 260 13.46 15.85 6.37
C THR A 260 13.13 15.51 4.90
N GLY A 261 13.67 14.36 4.41
CA GLY A 261 13.38 13.87 3.07
C GLY A 261 11.90 13.48 2.89
N THR A 262 11.29 12.85 3.89
CA THR A 262 9.86 12.50 3.88
C THR A 262 8.98 13.76 3.85
N CYS A 263 9.32 14.76 4.66
CA CYS A 263 8.61 16.05 4.66
C CYS A 263 8.74 16.77 3.31
N ALA A 264 9.95 16.76 2.72
CA ALA A 264 10.19 17.36 1.40
C ALA A 264 9.40 16.67 0.29
N ALA A 265 9.34 15.33 0.29
CA ALA A 265 8.54 14.56 -0.66
C ALA A 265 7.04 14.88 -0.51
N ALA A 266 6.52 14.93 0.72
CA ALA A 266 5.12 15.28 0.98
C ALA A 266 4.79 16.71 0.49
N ALA A 267 5.66 17.67 0.79
CA ALA A 267 5.49 19.05 0.33
C ALA A 267 5.53 19.12 -1.22
N ALA A 268 6.44 18.37 -1.87
CA ALA A 268 6.51 18.33 -3.33
C ALA A 268 5.27 17.71 -3.98
N VAL A 269 4.74 16.62 -3.42
CA VAL A 269 3.47 16.01 -3.89
C VAL A 269 2.31 16.98 -3.72
N ALA A 270 2.22 17.67 -2.58
CA ALA A 270 1.17 18.63 -2.32
C ALA A 270 1.27 19.85 -3.26
N ALA A 271 2.46 20.37 -3.50
CA ALA A 271 2.68 21.44 -4.46
C ALA A 271 2.31 21.01 -5.89
N THR A 272 2.61 19.74 -6.26
CA THR A 272 2.18 19.17 -7.55
C THR A 272 0.65 19.11 -7.64
N TRP A 273 -0.03 18.69 -6.56
CA TRP A 273 -1.49 18.74 -6.49
C TRP A 273 -2.00 20.17 -6.73
N ASP A 274 -1.47 21.14 -5.99
CA ASP A 274 -1.90 22.52 -6.08
C ASP A 274 -1.67 23.10 -7.50
N LEU A 275 -0.57 22.71 -8.16
CA LEU A 275 -0.23 23.14 -9.52
C LEU A 275 -1.25 22.67 -10.56
N PHE A 276 -1.77 21.44 -10.42
CA PHE A 276 -2.70 20.82 -11.37
C PHE A 276 -4.17 20.79 -10.91
N ASN A 277 -4.49 21.35 -9.75
CA ASN A 277 -5.87 21.42 -9.24
C ASN A 277 -6.69 22.54 -9.92
N LEU A 278 -6.80 22.46 -11.24
CA LEU A 278 -7.52 23.45 -12.06
C LEU A 278 -9.01 23.54 -11.70
N GLU A 279 -9.62 22.45 -11.22
CA GLU A 279 -11.02 22.40 -10.80
C GLU A 279 -11.24 22.97 -9.39
N ARG A 280 -10.20 23.42 -8.72
CA ARG A 280 -10.24 23.96 -7.35
C ARG A 280 -10.93 23.02 -6.36
N ARG A 281 -10.69 21.72 -6.49
CA ARG A 281 -11.18 20.73 -5.52
C ARG A 281 -10.60 21.01 -4.13
N PRO A 282 -11.32 20.66 -3.05
CA PRO A 282 -10.78 20.81 -1.71
C PRO A 282 -9.44 20.10 -1.57
N ARG A 283 -8.44 20.81 -1.06
CA ARG A 283 -7.10 20.25 -0.85
C ARG A 283 -7.13 19.21 0.25
N PRO A 284 -6.55 18.02 0.04
CA PRO A 284 -6.38 17.04 1.11
C PRO A 284 -5.53 17.61 2.28
N ALA A 285 -5.88 17.22 3.49
CA ALA A 285 -5.09 17.61 4.67
C ALA A 285 -3.81 16.76 4.81
N VAL A 286 -3.79 15.57 4.19
CA VAL A 286 -2.67 14.63 4.19
C VAL A 286 -2.36 14.20 2.77
N PHE A 287 -1.08 13.95 2.48
CA PHE A 287 -0.64 13.48 1.17
C PHE A 287 0.15 12.17 1.29
N PRO A 288 -0.02 11.24 0.32
CA PRO A 288 0.72 9.98 0.32
C PRO A 288 2.19 10.22 -0.02
N VAL A 289 3.06 9.52 0.67
CA VAL A 289 4.51 9.47 0.40
C VAL A 289 4.96 8.02 0.36
N LEU A 290 5.44 7.58 -0.80
CA LEU A 290 6.08 6.29 -0.98
C LEU A 290 7.50 6.35 -0.39
N LEU A 291 7.75 5.51 0.61
CA LEU A 291 9.05 5.37 1.26
C LEU A 291 10.01 4.48 0.43
N PRO A 292 11.33 4.55 0.66
CA PRO A 292 12.31 3.73 -0.08
C PRO A 292 12.12 2.21 0.09
N ASN A 293 11.48 1.76 1.17
CA ASN A 293 11.14 0.35 1.42
C ASN A 293 9.84 -0.11 0.71
N GLY A 294 9.18 0.78 -0.04
CA GLY A 294 7.94 0.49 -0.78
C GLY A 294 6.64 0.71 0.00
N GLU A 295 6.72 1.14 1.26
CA GLU A 295 5.54 1.50 2.05
C GLU A 295 5.06 2.91 1.73
N THR A 296 3.76 3.15 1.81
CA THR A 296 3.16 4.48 1.69
C THR A 296 2.71 4.98 3.06
N ILE A 297 3.15 6.17 3.43
CA ILE A 297 2.65 6.86 4.62
C ILE A 297 1.92 8.13 4.22
N TYR A 298 0.98 8.57 5.06
CA TYR A 298 0.21 9.79 4.85
C TYR A 298 0.76 10.89 5.75
N VAL A 299 1.24 11.97 5.14
CA VAL A 299 1.90 13.09 5.84
C VAL A 299 0.99 14.30 5.85
N PRO A 300 0.72 14.90 7.02
CA PRO A 300 0.01 16.17 7.11
C PRO A 300 0.81 17.27 6.40
N VAL A 301 0.10 18.08 5.59
CA VAL A 301 0.69 19.21 4.87
C VAL A 301 -0.05 20.47 5.27
N GLU A 302 0.70 21.55 5.49
CA GLU A 302 0.14 22.83 5.87
C GLU A 302 -0.89 23.34 4.85
N LYS A 303 -1.86 24.10 5.32
CA LYS A 303 -2.88 24.70 4.45
C LYS A 303 -2.21 25.59 3.40
N GLN A 304 -2.72 25.51 2.18
CA GLN A 304 -2.29 26.38 1.10
C GLN A 304 -2.46 27.86 1.48
N LYS A 305 -1.38 28.61 1.38
CA LYS A 305 -1.36 30.05 1.70
C LYS A 305 -1.69 30.94 0.50
N SER A 306 -1.42 30.45 -0.71
CA SER A 306 -1.64 31.16 -1.97
C SER A 306 -2.05 30.17 -3.08
N TRP A 307 -2.72 30.68 -4.11
CA TRP A 307 -3.00 29.93 -5.31
C TRP A 307 -1.72 29.78 -6.15
N PRO A 308 -1.64 28.73 -7.02
CA PRO A 308 -0.53 28.60 -7.95
C PRO A 308 -0.32 29.88 -8.77
N ASN A 309 0.93 30.23 -8.96
CA ASN A 309 1.30 31.34 -9.84
C ASN A 309 1.35 30.81 -11.28
N ALA A 310 0.76 31.55 -12.20
CA ALA A 310 0.91 31.29 -13.62
C ALA A 310 1.08 32.63 -14.36
N GLY A 311 2.05 32.67 -15.25
CA GLY A 311 2.36 33.91 -15.97
C GLY A 311 3.27 33.70 -17.17
N PHE A 312 3.40 34.73 -17.98
CA PHE A 312 4.24 34.75 -19.16
C PHE A 312 5.53 35.56 -18.88
N LEU A 313 6.67 34.90 -19.00
CA LEU A 313 7.98 35.51 -18.76
C LEU A 313 8.97 35.10 -19.85
N ASN A 314 9.61 36.11 -20.49
CA ASN A 314 10.64 35.90 -21.52
C ASN A 314 10.25 34.93 -22.65
N GLY A 315 9.00 34.96 -23.12
CA GLY A 315 8.50 34.11 -24.17
C GLY A 315 8.03 32.70 -23.72
N ASN A 316 8.07 32.44 -22.41
CA ASN A 316 7.63 31.17 -21.84
C ASN A 316 6.43 31.36 -20.89
N TRP A 317 5.48 30.44 -20.94
CA TRP A 317 4.54 30.27 -19.86
C TRP A 317 5.24 29.55 -18.71
N MET A 318 5.12 30.08 -17.52
CA MET A 318 5.61 29.46 -16.30
C MET A 318 4.46 29.26 -15.32
N ALA A 319 4.39 28.13 -14.70
CA ALA A 319 3.47 27.88 -13.60
C ALA A 319 4.23 27.23 -12.45
N ASP A 320 3.98 27.70 -11.24
CA ASP A 320 4.55 27.15 -10.02
C ASP A 320 3.55 27.12 -8.88
N ALA A 321 3.73 26.19 -7.98
CA ALA A 321 2.99 26.09 -6.73
C ALA A 321 3.94 25.71 -5.58
N GLU A 322 3.59 26.16 -4.39
CA GLU A 322 4.39 25.93 -3.19
C GLU A 322 3.53 25.28 -2.08
N ALA A 323 4.12 24.32 -1.40
CA ALA A 323 3.53 23.68 -0.22
C ALA A 323 4.60 23.45 0.85
N SER A 324 4.18 23.27 2.09
CA SER A 324 5.11 23.06 3.20
C SER A 324 4.59 22.05 4.21
N VAL A 325 5.53 21.41 4.91
CA VAL A 325 5.31 20.50 6.03
C VAL A 325 6.10 21.04 7.23
N ILE A 326 5.44 21.14 8.38
CA ILE A 326 6.15 21.35 9.64
C ILE A 326 6.68 20.00 10.08
N LYS A 327 8.00 19.86 10.15
CA LYS A 327 8.64 18.61 10.51
C LYS A 327 8.36 18.24 11.97
N ASP A 328 7.78 17.07 12.16
CA ASP A 328 7.66 16.40 13.45
C ASP A 328 8.67 15.24 13.48
N ALA A 329 9.76 15.41 14.22
CA ALA A 329 10.80 14.40 14.36
C ALA A 329 10.48 13.35 15.44
N GLY A 330 9.27 13.40 16.05
CA GLY A 330 8.96 12.52 17.16
C GLY A 330 9.85 12.82 18.37
N ASP A 331 10.35 11.76 18.97
CA ASP A 331 11.29 11.85 20.10
C ASP A 331 12.76 11.79 19.65
N ASP A 332 13.03 11.80 18.34
CA ASP A 332 14.39 11.92 17.80
C ASP A 332 14.94 13.32 18.10
N PRO A 333 16.14 13.46 18.68
CA PRO A 333 16.79 14.74 18.93
C PRO A 333 17.28 15.42 17.63
N ASP A 334 16.47 15.43 16.62
CA ASP A 334 16.76 16.06 15.32
C ASP A 334 16.65 17.59 15.43
N ILE A 335 17.72 18.29 15.06
CA ILE A 335 17.81 19.75 15.15
C ILE A 335 16.80 20.47 14.23
N THR A 336 16.30 19.76 13.22
CA THR A 336 15.28 20.29 12.29
C THR A 336 13.84 20.03 12.75
N ASN A 337 13.64 19.51 13.97
CA ASN A 337 12.31 19.35 14.55
C ASN A 337 11.58 20.69 14.67
N GLY A 338 10.33 20.72 14.24
CA GLY A 338 9.50 21.94 14.23
C GLY A 338 9.81 22.92 13.09
N MET A 339 10.80 22.64 12.23
CA MET A 339 11.08 23.49 11.07
C MET A 339 10.09 23.28 9.94
N GLU A 340 9.87 24.36 9.18
CA GLU A 340 9.14 24.31 7.93
C GLU A 340 10.04 23.71 6.83
N ILE A 341 9.59 22.62 6.20
CA ILE A 341 10.20 22.04 5.00
C ILE A 341 9.29 22.40 3.84
N ARG A 342 9.78 23.21 2.92
CA ARG A 342 9.02 23.79 1.82
C ARG A 342 9.46 23.20 0.50
N ALA A 343 8.51 22.94 -0.40
CA ALA A 343 8.77 22.57 -1.78
C ALA A 343 8.01 23.52 -2.72
N ASN A 344 8.71 24.06 -3.70
CA ASN A 344 8.13 24.74 -4.85
C ASN A 344 8.28 23.84 -6.07
N VAL A 345 7.19 23.57 -6.78
CA VAL A 345 7.18 22.77 -8.01
C VAL A 345 6.84 23.70 -9.16
N ALA A 346 7.75 23.82 -10.11
CA ALA A 346 7.61 24.70 -11.27
C ALA A 346 7.73 23.90 -12.58
N VAL A 347 6.99 24.35 -13.59
CA VAL A 347 7.08 23.87 -14.97
C VAL A 347 6.98 25.04 -15.93
N SER A 348 7.68 24.96 -17.06
CA SER A 348 7.65 25.98 -18.09
C SER A 348 7.27 25.39 -19.45
N PHE A 349 6.55 26.19 -20.26
CA PHE A 349 6.14 25.85 -21.62
C PHE A 349 6.52 27.00 -22.56
N ARG A 350 6.97 26.68 -23.77
CA ARG A 350 7.09 27.67 -24.85
C ARG A 350 5.84 27.63 -25.71
N MET A 351 5.48 28.77 -26.31
CA MET A 351 4.37 28.82 -27.26
C MET A 351 4.59 27.92 -28.49
N ASP A 352 5.86 27.65 -28.82
CA ASP A 352 6.27 26.83 -29.96
C ASP A 352 6.51 25.37 -29.54
N ASP A 353 6.33 25.00 -28.27
CA ASP A 353 6.44 23.62 -27.83
C ASP A 353 5.30 22.80 -28.48
N PRO A 354 5.57 21.55 -28.90
CA PRO A 354 4.52 20.69 -29.40
C PRO A 354 3.41 20.51 -28.35
N GLU A 355 2.17 20.44 -28.81
CA GLU A 355 1.06 20.16 -27.91
C GLU A 355 1.34 18.84 -27.14
N PRO A 356 1.01 18.79 -25.84
CA PRO A 356 1.20 17.59 -25.05
C PRO A 356 0.49 16.41 -25.71
N GLU A 357 1.20 15.31 -25.89
CA GLU A 357 0.56 14.07 -26.37
C GLU A 357 -0.41 13.56 -25.32
N ASP A 358 -1.65 13.22 -25.72
CA ASP A 358 -2.71 12.68 -24.86
C ASP A 358 -2.39 11.29 -24.26
N THR A 359 -1.25 10.74 -24.61
CA THR A 359 -0.80 9.45 -24.08
C THR A 359 -0.24 9.60 -22.67
N PRO A 360 -0.70 8.81 -21.69
CA PRO A 360 -0.09 8.75 -20.38
C PRO A 360 1.38 8.37 -20.52
N VAL A 361 2.28 9.22 -20.05
CA VAL A 361 3.71 9.00 -20.21
C VAL A 361 4.27 8.35 -18.97
N ASP A 362 5.09 7.34 -19.19
CA ASP A 362 5.80 6.65 -18.12
C ASP A 362 7.05 7.39 -17.63
N ASP A 363 7.48 8.46 -18.26
CA ASP A 363 8.76 9.11 -17.96
C ASP A 363 8.69 10.65 -17.93
N TYR A 364 8.41 11.19 -16.73
CA TYR A 364 8.57 12.62 -16.45
C TYR A 364 10.01 12.91 -16.03
N THR A 365 10.59 14.00 -16.54
CA THR A 365 11.88 14.49 -16.05
C THR A 365 11.66 15.40 -14.85
N ILE A 366 12.21 15.03 -13.69
CA ILE A 366 12.14 15.80 -12.45
C ILE A 366 13.56 16.25 -12.08
N ILE A 367 13.74 17.53 -11.81
CA ILE A 367 15.01 18.10 -11.34
C ILE A 367 14.80 18.60 -9.91
N VAL A 368 15.53 18.01 -8.96
CA VAL A 368 15.51 18.45 -7.56
C VAL A 368 16.63 19.47 -7.31
N SER A 369 16.25 20.65 -6.85
CA SER A 369 17.14 21.78 -6.56
C SER A 369 17.04 22.20 -5.10
N GLY A 370 18.06 22.93 -4.61
CA GLY A 370 18.07 23.55 -3.29
C GLY A 370 17.72 25.04 -3.37
N GLY A 371 16.88 25.47 -2.46
CA GLY A 371 16.51 26.88 -2.24
C GLY A 371 17.05 27.42 -0.91
N GLU A 372 16.30 28.34 -0.31
CA GLU A 372 16.65 28.98 0.96
C GLU A 372 16.96 27.93 2.06
N GLY A 373 18.07 28.10 2.78
CA GLY A 373 18.45 27.27 3.90
C GLY A 373 18.92 25.85 3.55
N VAL A 374 19.01 25.51 2.25
CA VAL A 374 19.65 24.27 1.78
C VAL A 374 21.10 24.56 1.43
N GLY A 375 22.03 23.85 2.05
CA GLY A 375 23.45 24.01 1.82
C GLY A 375 23.89 23.66 0.39
N ILE A 376 25.08 24.12 0.01
CA ILE A 376 25.74 23.76 -1.25
C ILE A 376 26.92 22.86 -0.93
N VAL A 377 27.09 21.80 -1.71
CA VAL A 377 28.23 20.86 -1.56
C VAL A 377 29.52 21.56 -1.95
N THR A 378 30.43 21.74 -0.98
CA THR A 378 31.71 22.44 -1.20
C THR A 378 32.90 21.51 -1.39
N MET A 379 32.78 20.25 -0.94
CA MET A 379 33.85 19.24 -1.00
C MET A 379 33.34 17.91 -1.52
N PRO A 380 34.17 17.14 -2.26
CA PRO A 380 33.80 15.78 -2.65
C PRO A 380 33.83 14.84 -1.43
N GLY A 381 32.96 13.81 -1.40
CA GLY A 381 32.99 12.79 -0.35
C GLY A 381 31.67 12.11 -0.03
N LEU A 382 30.54 12.73 -0.32
CA LEU A 382 29.21 12.20 0.01
C LEU A 382 28.49 11.59 -1.22
N GLY A 383 29.19 11.37 -2.35
CA GLY A 383 28.58 10.95 -3.59
C GLY A 383 27.67 12.02 -4.23
N LEU A 384 27.83 13.27 -3.80
CA LEU A 384 27.11 14.43 -4.31
C LEU A 384 28.02 15.27 -5.19
N GLU A 385 27.46 15.94 -6.18
CA GLU A 385 28.19 16.85 -7.08
C GLU A 385 28.57 18.13 -6.35
N VAL A 386 29.87 18.50 -6.45
CA VAL A 386 30.36 19.77 -5.89
C VAL A 386 29.70 20.94 -6.61
N GLY A 387 29.19 21.90 -5.86
CA GLY A 387 28.41 23.04 -6.37
C GLY A 387 26.90 22.76 -6.45
N GLY A 388 26.48 21.51 -6.29
CA GLY A 388 25.08 21.13 -6.23
C GLY A 388 24.45 21.28 -4.84
N PRO A 389 23.12 21.16 -4.72
CA PRO A 389 22.44 21.24 -3.42
C PRO A 389 22.81 20.05 -2.52
N ALA A 390 22.98 20.33 -1.24
CA ALA A 390 23.32 19.32 -0.20
C ALA A 390 22.10 18.46 0.16
N ILE A 391 21.48 17.84 -0.85
CA ILE A 391 20.38 16.90 -0.71
C ILE A 391 20.90 15.51 -1.08
N ASN A 392 20.96 14.61 -0.09
CA ASN A 392 21.46 13.24 -0.27
C ASN A 392 20.66 12.46 -1.34
N ASN A 393 21.29 11.43 -1.92
CA ASN A 393 20.69 10.66 -3.02
C ASN A 393 19.35 10.01 -2.66
N THR A 394 19.20 9.47 -1.43
CA THR A 394 17.94 8.83 -1.00
C THR A 394 16.77 9.84 -0.92
N PRO A 395 16.87 10.99 -0.21
CA PRO A 395 15.84 12.02 -0.26
C PRO A 395 15.56 12.53 -1.67
N ARG A 396 16.59 12.78 -2.47
CA ARG A 396 16.45 13.25 -3.86
C ARG A 396 15.59 12.27 -4.68
N LYS A 397 15.99 11.00 -4.69
CA LYS A 397 15.26 9.96 -5.39
C LYS A 397 13.83 9.81 -4.88
N MET A 398 13.63 9.87 -3.56
CA MET A 398 12.29 9.79 -2.96
C MET A 398 11.39 10.94 -3.43
N ILE A 399 11.90 12.17 -3.52
CA ILE A 399 11.15 13.33 -4.05
C ILE A 399 10.79 13.08 -5.52
N GLU A 400 11.77 12.70 -6.35
CA GLU A 400 11.57 12.42 -7.78
C GLU A 400 10.53 11.33 -8.01
N ASP A 401 10.66 10.19 -7.32
CA ASP A 401 9.76 9.04 -7.49
C ASP A 401 8.32 9.37 -7.06
N ASN A 402 8.16 10.11 -5.95
CA ASN A 402 6.83 10.51 -5.46
C ASN A 402 6.16 11.53 -6.38
N VAL A 403 6.88 12.52 -6.88
CA VAL A 403 6.33 13.50 -7.83
C VAL A 403 5.94 12.80 -9.14
N LYS A 404 6.80 11.92 -9.69
CA LYS A 404 6.49 11.12 -10.88
C LYS A 404 5.24 10.27 -10.70
N LEU A 405 5.18 9.53 -9.59
CA LEU A 405 4.02 8.69 -9.27
C LEU A 405 2.74 9.51 -9.19
N PHE A 406 2.82 10.70 -8.60
CA PHE A 406 1.67 11.56 -8.43
C PHE A 406 1.22 12.21 -9.75
N LEU A 407 2.15 12.65 -10.60
CA LEU A 407 1.85 13.14 -11.95
C LEU A 407 1.13 12.07 -12.80
N LYS A 408 1.57 10.82 -12.71
CA LYS A 408 0.88 9.67 -13.33
C LYS A 408 -0.53 9.49 -12.79
N HIS A 409 -0.72 9.58 -11.48
CA HIS A 409 -2.03 9.48 -10.83
C HIS A 409 -2.98 10.58 -11.33
N LEU A 410 -2.49 11.80 -11.48
CA LEU A 410 -3.25 12.93 -12.03
C LEU A 410 -3.44 12.86 -13.55
N ARG A 411 -2.80 11.89 -14.23
CA ARG A 411 -2.80 11.74 -15.69
C ARG A 411 -2.34 13.02 -16.40
N VAL A 412 -1.31 13.68 -15.85
CA VAL A 412 -0.74 14.88 -16.45
C VAL A 412 -0.09 14.49 -17.79
N PRO A 413 -0.42 15.19 -18.90
CA PRO A 413 0.23 14.94 -20.19
C PRO A 413 1.74 15.15 -20.12
N LYS A 414 2.51 14.51 -21.00
CA LYS A 414 3.96 14.70 -21.09
C LYS A 414 4.27 16.17 -21.37
N GLN A 415 5.18 16.68 -20.56
CA GLN A 415 5.66 18.06 -20.74
C GLN A 415 7.01 18.03 -21.47
N PRO A 416 7.26 18.95 -22.42
CA PRO A 416 8.53 19.03 -23.13
C PRO A 416 9.68 19.45 -22.21
N ASN A 417 9.38 20.20 -21.14
CA ASN A 417 10.36 20.70 -20.18
C ASN A 417 10.29 19.93 -18.85
N PRO A 418 11.40 19.83 -18.11
CA PRO A 418 11.41 19.18 -16.82
C PRO A 418 10.58 19.93 -15.78
N PHE A 419 10.03 19.20 -14.81
CA PHE A 419 9.53 19.76 -13.56
C PHE A 419 10.72 20.08 -12.66
N VAL A 420 10.79 21.30 -12.16
CA VAL A 420 11.82 21.72 -11.20
C VAL A 420 11.20 21.74 -9.81
N VAL A 421 11.75 20.93 -8.90
CA VAL A 421 11.34 20.85 -7.50
C VAL A 421 12.41 21.54 -6.65
N THR A 422 12.14 22.72 -6.14
CA THR A 422 13.05 23.45 -5.27
C THR A 422 12.67 23.24 -3.81
N ILE A 423 13.59 22.65 -3.04
CA ILE A 423 13.41 22.38 -1.60
C ILE A 423 14.05 23.51 -0.81
N SER A 424 13.31 24.07 0.14
CA SER A 424 13.77 25.13 1.05
C SER A 424 13.53 24.72 2.51
N VAL A 425 14.42 25.18 3.36
CA VAL A 425 14.33 25.03 4.82
C VAL A 425 14.53 26.42 5.44
N PRO A 426 13.49 27.26 5.50
CA PRO A 426 13.60 28.61 6.03
C PRO A 426 14.26 28.60 7.41
N GLY A 427 15.30 29.43 7.61
CA GLY A 427 16.11 29.44 8.84
C GLY A 427 17.16 28.32 8.93
N GLY A 428 17.32 27.48 7.92
CA GLY A 428 18.27 26.37 7.90
C GLY A 428 19.72 26.80 8.07
N GLU A 429 20.13 27.95 7.52
CA GLU A 429 21.48 28.50 7.68
C GLU A 429 21.84 28.81 9.15
N GLU A 430 20.88 29.34 9.92
CA GLU A 430 21.11 29.64 11.32
C GLU A 430 21.30 28.36 12.15
N ILE A 431 20.52 27.33 11.81
CA ILE A 431 20.60 26.02 12.48
C ILE A 431 21.89 25.31 12.08
N ALA A 432 22.29 25.34 10.81
CA ALA A 432 23.53 24.74 10.35
C ALA A 432 24.74 25.25 11.15
N ARG A 433 24.78 26.54 11.49
CA ARG A 433 25.85 27.12 12.33
C ARG A 433 25.90 26.56 13.75
N ARG A 434 24.84 25.90 14.22
CA ARG A 434 24.75 25.26 15.53
C ARG A 434 25.09 23.77 15.50
N THR A 435 25.34 23.19 14.31
CA THR A 435 25.71 21.79 14.14
C THR A 435 27.21 21.61 14.02
N PHE A 436 27.73 20.41 14.30
CA PHE A 436 29.14 20.04 14.13
C PHE A 436 29.60 20.00 12.67
N ASN A 437 28.68 19.91 11.71
CA ASN A 437 28.91 19.95 10.26
C ASN A 437 27.93 20.97 9.65
N PRO A 438 28.27 22.24 9.69
CA PRO A 438 27.44 23.31 9.09
C PRO A 438 27.40 23.26 7.56
#